data_ec0938960e1dcb4184dbeff6f8ffb10f
#
_entry.id   ec0938960e1dcb4184dbeff6f8ffb10f
#
_cell.length_a   1.000
_cell.length_b   1.000
_cell.length_c   1.000
_cell.angle_alpha   90.00
_cell.angle_beta   90.00
_cell.angle_gamma   90.00
#
_symmetry.space_group_name_H-M   'P 1'
#
loop_
_entity.id
_entity.type
_entity.pdbx_description
1 polymer ?
#
loop_
_entity_poly.entity_id
_entity_poly.type
_entity_poly.pdbx_seq_one_letter_code
_entity_poly.pdbx_strand_id
1 'polypeptide(L)'
;MKLMTIAAFAGLLVPAGATALPAAAATTAACAAGGAAPTRAAICRNAGLRGADTKMAAVFEALLAASSPADRAVFEDSQKAWLDDRDTDCDADTDGTPAKPRALVTCLAGEDAERTRFLAGQPEAGPGAPDRIVPVMREGHGFIWSFRFADPRTAAEKLVDDRLDGEIAALHIGKTADVDDYSDNFDAELNYASADFLSASVVGDHLAPTPDKTVLTFDYNLNVDMRSGRLLGFSDAFPATALAGLQQKCAAELHDYLEPAPGQTAADAKAAKDQLDAYVANLDKWSFGATEARINLDPGDEDPYVCHLSYETLRPLAKAGFPLPAVAGPSPRPR
;
A
#
# COMPACT_ATOMS: atom_id res chain seq x y z
N MET A 1 -72.78 8.53 -0.94
CA MET A 1 -71.69 8.72 0.01
C MET A 1 -71.42 7.40 0.73
N LYS A 2 -70.39 6.68 0.40
CA LYS A 2 -69.92 5.47 1.13
C LYS A 2 -68.50 5.75 1.57
N LEU A 3 -68.26 5.88 2.87
CA LEU A 3 -66.95 5.96 3.48
C LEU A 3 -66.27 4.58 3.39
N MET A 4 -65.10 4.55 2.83
CA MET A 4 -64.22 3.38 2.80
C MET A 4 -63.13 3.59 3.87
N THR A 5 -63.20 2.79 4.92
CA THR A 5 -62.23 2.80 6.01
C THR A 5 -61.02 1.99 5.57
N ILE A 6 -59.85 2.64 5.46
CA ILE A 6 -58.55 1.98 5.19
C ILE A 6 -57.90 1.64 6.53
N ALA A 7 -57.77 0.34 6.79
CA ALA A 7 -57.01 -0.17 7.92
C ALA A 7 -55.51 -0.14 7.58
N ALA A 8 -54.73 0.65 8.33
CA ALA A 8 -53.29 0.66 8.25
C ALA A 8 -52.72 -0.51 9.04
N PHE A 9 -52.11 -1.46 8.34
CA PHE A 9 -51.26 -2.51 8.93
C PHE A 9 -49.89 -1.91 9.19
N ALA A 10 -49.57 -1.65 10.45
CA ALA A 10 -48.20 -1.34 10.88
C ALA A 10 -47.41 -2.64 10.99
N GLY A 11 -46.65 -2.96 9.95
CA GLY A 11 -45.67 -4.06 9.98
C GLY A 11 -44.46 -3.66 10.82
N LEU A 12 -44.29 -4.29 11.98
CA LEU A 12 -43.05 -4.23 12.75
C LEU A 12 -41.94 -4.96 11.96
N LEU A 13 -41.08 -4.17 11.29
CA LEU A 13 -39.77 -4.64 10.79
C LEU A 13 -38.87 -4.80 12.01
N VAL A 14 -38.68 -6.04 12.47
CA VAL A 14 -37.61 -6.40 13.38
C VAL A 14 -36.33 -6.42 12.56
N PRO A 15 -35.32 -5.58 12.84
CA PRO A 15 -34.02 -5.72 12.20
C PRO A 15 -33.41 -7.05 12.71
N ALA A 16 -33.20 -8.00 11.80
CA ALA A 16 -32.37 -9.17 12.06
C ALA A 16 -30.92 -8.67 12.21
N GLY A 17 -30.55 -8.34 13.44
CA GLY A 17 -29.15 -8.10 13.78
C GLY A 17 -28.38 -9.39 13.60
N ALA A 18 -27.70 -9.55 12.49
CA ALA A 18 -26.69 -10.56 12.34
C ALA A 18 -25.56 -10.21 13.33
N THR A 19 -25.54 -10.88 14.47
CA THR A 19 -24.41 -10.82 15.41
C THR A 19 -23.23 -11.52 14.73
N ALA A 20 -22.30 -10.78 14.18
CA ALA A 20 -21.03 -11.31 13.69
C ALA A 20 -20.37 -12.08 14.85
N LEU A 21 -20.00 -13.34 14.61
CA LEU A 21 -19.22 -14.11 15.55
C LEU A 21 -17.84 -13.44 15.69
N PRO A 22 -17.27 -13.34 16.91
CA PRO A 22 -15.92 -12.83 17.07
C PRO A 22 -14.93 -13.67 16.23
N ALA A 23 -13.96 -13.03 15.58
CA ALA A 23 -13.01 -13.65 14.66
C ALA A 23 -12.36 -14.96 15.22
N ALA A 24 -12.02 -14.97 16.49
CA ALA A 24 -11.52 -16.17 17.17
C ALA A 24 -12.51 -17.35 17.16
N ALA A 25 -13.82 -17.06 17.25
CA ALA A 25 -14.86 -18.08 17.19
C ALA A 25 -15.05 -18.60 15.76
N ALA A 26 -14.88 -17.75 14.75
CA ALA A 26 -14.97 -18.13 13.33
C ALA A 26 -13.82 -19.08 12.93
N THR A 27 -12.58 -18.77 13.27
CA THR A 27 -11.41 -19.65 13.02
C THR A 27 -11.53 -20.99 13.74
N THR A 28 -11.97 -20.97 15.02
CA THR A 28 -12.19 -22.19 15.81
C THR A 28 -13.29 -23.05 15.20
N ALA A 29 -14.40 -22.44 14.77
CA ALA A 29 -15.51 -23.14 14.12
C ALA A 29 -15.08 -23.74 12.77
N ALA A 30 -14.27 -23.02 11.99
CA ALA A 30 -13.73 -23.50 10.72
C ALA A 30 -12.80 -24.70 10.90
N CYS A 31 -12.00 -24.74 11.97
CA CYS A 31 -11.15 -25.89 12.30
C CYS A 31 -11.96 -27.09 12.81
N ALA A 32 -13.04 -26.85 13.55
CA ALA A 32 -13.93 -27.92 14.04
C ALA A 32 -14.71 -28.59 12.90
N ALA A 33 -15.02 -27.88 11.84
CA ALA A 33 -15.75 -28.39 10.67
C ALA A 33 -14.93 -29.34 9.78
N GLY A 34 -13.62 -29.49 10.01
CA GLY A 34 -12.76 -30.47 9.32
C GLY A 34 -12.59 -30.11 7.83
N GLY A 35 -11.72 -29.17 7.50
CA GLY A 35 -11.42 -28.82 6.11
C GLY A 35 -10.45 -29.81 5.46
N ALA A 36 -10.78 -30.29 4.26
CA ALA A 36 -9.90 -31.20 3.47
C ALA A 36 -8.74 -30.44 2.79
N ALA A 37 -8.82 -29.10 2.68
CA ALA A 37 -7.78 -28.28 2.03
C ALA A 37 -6.48 -28.31 2.87
N PRO A 38 -5.31 -28.52 2.21
CA PRO A 38 -4.00 -28.58 2.86
C PRO A 38 -3.70 -27.34 3.71
N THR A 39 -3.97 -26.15 3.20
CA THR A 39 -3.80 -24.86 3.85
C THR A 39 -4.60 -24.75 5.15
N ARG A 40 -5.90 -25.08 5.12
CA ARG A 40 -6.75 -25.11 6.30
C ARG A 40 -6.26 -26.14 7.33
N ALA A 41 -5.86 -27.33 6.87
CA ALA A 41 -5.31 -28.34 7.74
C ALA A 41 -3.99 -27.90 8.41
N ALA A 42 -3.16 -27.13 7.71
CA ALA A 42 -1.93 -26.54 8.26
C ALA A 42 -2.25 -25.49 9.32
N ILE A 43 -3.16 -24.54 9.05
CA ILE A 43 -3.63 -23.53 10.01
C ILE A 43 -4.15 -24.20 11.28
N CYS A 44 -5.04 -25.18 11.13
CA CYS A 44 -5.65 -25.85 12.29
C CYS A 44 -4.67 -26.64 13.14
N ARG A 45 -3.62 -27.22 12.55
CA ARG A 45 -2.58 -27.97 13.28
C ARG A 45 -1.49 -27.12 13.90
N ASN A 46 -1.27 -25.90 13.40
CA ASN A 46 -0.21 -24.99 13.85
C ASN A 46 -0.78 -23.86 14.72
N ALA A 47 -0.40 -23.80 15.99
CA ALA A 47 -0.89 -22.77 16.91
C ALA A 47 -0.46 -21.34 16.51
N GLY A 48 0.74 -21.19 15.92
CA GLY A 48 1.23 -19.90 15.41
C GLY A 48 0.37 -19.40 14.24
N LEU A 49 0.08 -20.26 13.26
CA LEU A 49 -0.79 -19.93 12.13
C LEU A 49 -2.21 -19.60 12.58
N ARG A 50 -2.79 -20.38 13.50
CA ARG A 50 -4.10 -20.03 14.06
C ARG A 50 -4.12 -18.65 14.71
N GLY A 51 -3.04 -18.31 15.40
CA GLY A 51 -2.89 -16.97 16.01
C GLY A 51 -2.80 -15.86 14.96
N ALA A 52 -2.04 -16.06 13.88
CA ALA A 52 -1.91 -15.12 12.78
C ALA A 52 -3.24 -14.94 12.04
N ASP A 53 -3.89 -16.02 11.63
CA ASP A 53 -5.19 -16.02 10.96
C ASP A 53 -6.29 -15.35 11.83
N THR A 54 -6.31 -15.64 13.14
CA THR A 54 -7.24 -14.97 14.07
C THR A 54 -6.98 -13.48 14.19
N LYS A 55 -5.70 -13.06 14.20
CA LYS A 55 -5.32 -11.65 14.25
C LYS A 55 -5.73 -10.93 12.97
N MET A 56 -5.43 -11.51 11.82
CA MET A 56 -5.82 -10.98 10.51
C MET A 56 -7.35 -10.82 10.43
N ALA A 57 -8.12 -11.84 10.80
CA ALA A 57 -9.57 -11.77 10.80
C ALA A 57 -10.11 -10.69 11.76
N ALA A 58 -9.50 -10.48 12.93
CA ALA A 58 -9.91 -9.42 13.86
C ALA A 58 -9.65 -8.01 13.29
N VAL A 59 -8.54 -7.81 12.58
CA VAL A 59 -8.25 -6.54 11.88
C VAL A 59 -9.25 -6.31 10.77
N PHE A 60 -9.58 -7.33 9.98
CA PHE A 60 -10.58 -7.25 8.93
C PHE A 60 -11.96 -6.88 9.47
N GLU A 61 -12.43 -7.51 10.53
CA GLU A 61 -13.70 -7.17 11.19
C GLU A 61 -13.72 -5.72 11.70
N ALA A 62 -12.61 -5.25 12.27
CA ALA A 62 -12.49 -3.86 12.70
C ALA A 62 -12.57 -2.88 11.52
N LEU A 63 -11.93 -3.21 10.39
CA LEU A 63 -12.01 -2.44 9.15
C LEU A 63 -13.46 -2.39 8.63
N LEU A 64 -14.15 -3.52 8.55
CA LEU A 64 -15.55 -3.58 8.13
C LEU A 64 -16.46 -2.74 9.03
N ALA A 65 -16.25 -2.78 10.35
CA ALA A 65 -17.03 -2.00 11.30
C ALA A 65 -16.86 -0.48 11.12
N ALA A 66 -15.67 -0.04 10.66
CA ALA A 66 -15.36 1.36 10.39
C ALA A 66 -15.76 1.82 8.98
N SER A 67 -16.13 0.90 8.08
CA SER A 67 -16.35 1.17 6.66
C SER A 67 -17.80 1.52 6.34
N SER A 68 -17.99 2.30 5.25
CA SER A 68 -19.32 2.53 4.67
C SER A 68 -19.90 1.21 4.11
N PRO A 69 -21.22 1.11 3.91
CA PRO A 69 -21.81 -0.09 3.30
C PRO A 69 -21.24 -0.42 1.91
N ALA A 70 -20.90 0.58 1.10
CA ALA A 70 -20.32 0.40 -0.22
C ALA A 70 -18.88 -0.15 -0.12
N ASP A 71 -18.05 0.44 0.74
CA ASP A 71 -16.67 -0.01 0.97
C ASP A 71 -16.62 -1.39 1.59
N ARG A 72 -17.57 -1.71 2.46
CA ARG A 72 -17.68 -3.02 3.10
C ARG A 72 -17.81 -4.14 2.06
N ALA A 73 -18.69 -3.97 1.06
CA ALA A 73 -18.84 -4.95 -0.01
C ALA A 73 -17.52 -5.16 -0.78
N VAL A 74 -16.80 -4.07 -1.08
CA VAL A 74 -15.49 -4.14 -1.75
C VAL A 74 -14.48 -4.89 -0.89
N PHE A 75 -14.41 -4.61 0.42
CA PHE A 75 -13.47 -5.30 1.32
C PHE A 75 -13.81 -6.79 1.50
N GLU A 76 -15.10 -7.14 1.56
CA GLU A 76 -15.55 -8.54 1.65
C GLU A 76 -15.16 -9.32 0.39
N ASP A 77 -15.36 -8.75 -0.80
CA ASP A 77 -14.97 -9.38 -2.07
C ASP A 77 -13.45 -9.52 -2.18
N SER A 78 -12.70 -8.46 -1.87
CA SER A 78 -11.23 -8.48 -1.84
C SER A 78 -10.67 -9.49 -0.83
N GLN A 79 -11.26 -9.59 0.36
CA GLN A 79 -10.82 -10.56 1.35
C GLN A 79 -11.06 -12.00 0.89
N LYS A 80 -12.16 -12.22 0.18
CA LYS A 80 -12.47 -13.54 -0.39
C LYS A 80 -11.48 -13.91 -1.49
N ALA A 81 -11.23 -13.00 -2.44
CA ALA A 81 -10.27 -13.21 -3.52
C ALA A 81 -8.87 -13.51 -2.94
N TRP A 82 -8.40 -12.68 -2.01
CA TRP A 82 -7.11 -12.89 -1.37
C TRP A 82 -7.00 -14.25 -0.64
N LEU A 83 -8.06 -14.71 0.02
CA LEU A 83 -8.05 -16.04 0.67
C LEU A 83 -7.91 -17.16 -0.36
N ASP A 84 -8.58 -17.05 -1.49
CA ASP A 84 -8.50 -18.03 -2.58
C ASP A 84 -7.09 -18.03 -3.20
N ASP A 85 -6.49 -16.86 -3.45
CA ASP A 85 -5.14 -16.69 -3.99
C ASP A 85 -4.08 -17.22 -3.00
N ARG A 86 -4.12 -16.79 -1.73
CA ARG A 86 -3.23 -17.29 -0.67
C ARG A 86 -3.23 -18.82 -0.58
N ASP A 87 -4.42 -19.42 -0.59
CA ASP A 87 -4.55 -20.85 -0.47
C ASP A 87 -4.00 -21.57 -1.73
N THR A 88 -4.12 -20.97 -2.90
CA THR A 88 -3.57 -21.47 -4.16
C THR A 88 -2.04 -21.35 -4.19
N ASP A 89 -1.52 -20.18 -3.90
CA ASP A 89 -0.09 -19.87 -4.00
C ASP A 89 0.73 -20.62 -2.94
N CYS A 90 0.18 -20.80 -1.74
CA CYS A 90 0.86 -21.52 -0.69
C CYS A 90 0.75 -23.06 -0.78
N ASP A 91 -0.22 -23.59 -1.54
CA ASP A 91 -0.41 -25.06 -1.66
C ASP A 91 0.54 -25.71 -2.68
N ALA A 92 1.16 -24.95 -3.55
CA ALA A 92 2.09 -25.42 -4.57
C ALA A 92 3.50 -24.83 -4.40
N ASP A 93 4.54 -25.63 -4.68
CA ASP A 93 5.89 -25.14 -4.90
C ASP A 93 5.97 -24.51 -6.32
N THR A 94 7.03 -23.74 -6.59
CA THR A 94 7.27 -23.04 -7.87
C THR A 94 7.29 -23.95 -9.11
N ASP A 95 7.45 -25.26 -8.91
CA ASP A 95 7.39 -26.29 -9.96
C ASP A 95 5.99 -26.92 -10.11
N GLY A 96 4.99 -26.42 -9.39
CA GLY A 96 3.61 -26.90 -9.40
C GLY A 96 3.40 -28.20 -8.59
N THR A 97 4.40 -28.66 -7.85
CA THR A 97 4.22 -29.79 -6.92
C THR A 97 3.62 -29.31 -5.59
N PRO A 98 2.90 -30.17 -4.85
CA PRO A 98 2.37 -29.79 -3.53
C PRO A 98 3.46 -29.29 -2.60
N ALA A 99 3.25 -28.15 -1.97
CA ALA A 99 4.22 -27.52 -1.08
C ALA A 99 4.56 -28.43 0.11
N LYS A 100 5.85 -28.47 0.45
CA LYS A 100 6.30 -29.19 1.66
C LYS A 100 5.70 -28.56 2.90
N PRO A 101 5.38 -29.34 3.94
CA PRO A 101 4.70 -28.81 5.14
C PRO A 101 5.37 -27.59 5.78
N ARG A 102 6.70 -27.49 5.73
CA ARG A 102 7.42 -26.36 6.28
C ARG A 102 7.30 -25.11 5.37
N ALA A 103 7.39 -25.30 4.05
CA ALA A 103 7.22 -24.22 3.08
C ALA A 103 5.81 -23.66 3.16
N LEU A 104 4.79 -24.52 3.18
CA LEU A 104 3.39 -24.14 3.37
C LEU A 104 3.18 -23.29 4.65
N VAL A 105 3.75 -23.71 5.78
CA VAL A 105 3.63 -22.95 7.05
C VAL A 105 4.31 -21.59 6.94
N THR A 106 5.48 -21.51 6.30
CA THR A 106 6.20 -20.25 6.14
C THR A 106 5.46 -19.30 5.21
N CYS A 107 4.95 -19.80 4.07
CA CYS A 107 4.13 -19.06 3.13
C CYS A 107 2.90 -18.46 3.83
N LEU A 108 2.06 -19.28 4.42
CA LEU A 108 0.84 -18.84 5.10
C LEU A 108 1.13 -17.81 6.20
N ALA A 109 2.22 -17.97 6.95
CA ALA A 109 2.58 -16.99 7.98
C ALA A 109 3.01 -15.64 7.39
N GLY A 110 3.69 -15.66 6.24
CA GLY A 110 4.06 -14.46 5.48
C GLY A 110 2.83 -13.72 4.96
N GLU A 111 1.98 -14.43 4.24
CA GLU A 111 0.74 -13.91 3.66
C GLU A 111 -0.19 -13.32 4.73
N ASP A 112 -0.46 -14.05 5.82
CA ASP A 112 -1.30 -13.55 6.92
C ASP A 112 -0.71 -12.29 7.58
N ALA A 113 0.62 -12.21 7.71
CA ALA A 113 1.28 -11.04 8.29
C ALA A 113 1.21 -9.82 7.35
N GLU A 114 1.39 -10.02 6.06
CA GLU A 114 1.28 -8.97 5.04
C GLU A 114 -0.15 -8.48 4.93
N ARG A 115 -1.11 -9.37 4.79
CA ARG A 115 -2.53 -9.02 4.78
C ARG A 115 -2.96 -8.28 6.05
N THR A 116 -2.47 -8.71 7.22
CA THR A 116 -2.75 -8.03 8.49
C THR A 116 -2.26 -6.59 8.47
N ARG A 117 -1.03 -6.33 7.96
CA ARG A 117 -0.49 -4.97 7.83
C ARG A 117 -1.31 -4.13 6.87
N PHE A 118 -1.65 -4.69 5.72
CA PHE A 118 -2.49 -4.05 4.72
C PHE A 118 -3.86 -3.64 5.31
N LEU A 119 -4.59 -4.59 5.88
CA LEU A 119 -5.92 -4.34 6.47
C LEU A 119 -5.89 -3.37 7.66
N ALA A 120 -4.78 -3.33 8.40
CA ALA A 120 -4.60 -2.38 9.49
C ALA A 120 -4.35 -0.95 8.98
N GLY A 121 -4.10 -0.76 7.68
CA GLY A 121 -3.71 0.53 7.14
C GLY A 121 -2.47 1.06 7.85
N GLN A 122 -1.62 0.17 8.39
CA GLN A 122 -0.43 0.56 9.11
C GLN A 122 0.72 0.73 8.13
N PRO A 123 0.98 1.99 7.72
CA PRO A 123 2.27 2.35 7.19
C PRO A 123 3.33 2.17 8.28
N GLU A 124 4.56 2.42 7.94
CA GLU A 124 5.60 2.68 8.93
C GLU A 124 5.19 3.91 9.75
N ALA A 125 4.40 3.67 10.81
CA ALA A 125 3.78 4.74 11.59
C ALA A 125 4.80 5.49 12.42
N GLY A 126 4.97 6.78 12.14
CA GLY A 126 5.69 7.71 12.99
C GLY A 126 4.86 8.16 14.19
N PRO A 127 5.47 8.94 15.12
CA PRO A 127 4.77 9.47 16.26
C PRO A 127 3.54 10.31 15.89
N GLY A 128 2.38 9.97 16.44
CA GLY A 128 1.13 10.68 16.20
C GLY A 128 0.55 10.43 14.79
N ALA A 129 0.91 9.32 14.16
CA ALA A 129 0.31 8.91 12.90
C ALA A 129 -1.22 8.89 13.01
N PRO A 130 -1.94 9.30 11.96
CA PRO A 130 -3.39 9.21 11.93
C PRO A 130 -3.85 7.75 12.08
N ASP A 131 -4.77 7.50 12.98
CA ASP A 131 -5.35 6.18 13.27
C ASP A 131 -6.49 5.77 12.30
N ARG A 132 -6.77 6.63 11.31
CA ARG A 132 -7.92 6.54 10.42
C ARG A 132 -7.55 6.31 8.96
N ILE A 133 -6.32 5.92 8.69
CA ILE A 133 -5.91 5.50 7.35
C ILE A 133 -6.44 4.09 7.13
N VAL A 134 -7.21 3.92 6.07
CA VAL A 134 -7.81 2.65 5.67
C VAL A 134 -7.38 2.29 4.26
N PRO A 135 -7.13 1.01 3.97
CA PRO A 135 -6.79 0.58 2.62
C PRO A 135 -8.01 0.72 1.69
N VAL A 136 -7.73 0.95 0.42
CA VAL A 136 -8.70 0.91 -0.67
C VAL A 136 -8.22 -0.13 -1.64
N MET A 137 -9.05 -1.13 -1.88
CA MET A 137 -8.81 -2.15 -2.91
C MET A 137 -10.02 -2.23 -3.83
N ARG A 138 -9.76 -2.32 -5.10
CA ARG A 138 -10.78 -2.66 -6.11
C ARG A 138 -10.11 -3.51 -7.16
N GLU A 139 -10.72 -4.63 -7.46
CA GLU A 139 -10.33 -5.52 -8.54
C GLU A 139 -11.42 -5.46 -9.62
N GLY A 140 -11.03 -5.60 -10.86
CA GLY A 140 -11.93 -5.54 -11.99
C GLY A 140 -11.14 -5.57 -13.28
N HIS A 141 -11.46 -4.71 -14.22
CA HIS A 141 -10.63 -4.50 -15.40
C HIS A 141 -9.45 -3.59 -15.01
N GLY A 142 -8.40 -4.19 -14.44
CA GLY A 142 -7.33 -3.53 -13.71
C GLY A 142 -7.55 -3.57 -12.20
N PHE A 143 -6.60 -3.05 -11.45
CA PHE A 143 -6.69 -3.02 -10.00
C PHE A 143 -6.41 -1.62 -9.43
N ILE A 144 -6.98 -1.36 -8.25
CA ILE A 144 -6.64 -0.23 -7.39
C ILE A 144 -6.12 -0.80 -6.08
N TRP A 145 -4.88 -0.43 -5.75
CA TRP A 145 -4.32 -0.57 -4.41
C TRP A 145 -4.01 0.82 -3.90
N SER A 146 -4.65 1.24 -2.84
CA SER A 146 -4.52 2.59 -2.32
C SER A 146 -4.89 2.65 -0.84
N PHE A 147 -4.86 3.85 -0.31
CA PHE A 147 -5.34 4.17 1.02
C PHE A 147 -6.16 5.46 0.99
N ARG A 148 -6.92 5.70 2.05
CA ARG A 148 -7.60 6.98 2.29
C ARG A 148 -7.78 7.22 3.77
N PHE A 149 -8.16 8.44 4.12
CA PHE A 149 -8.63 8.75 5.46
C PHE A 149 -10.13 8.43 5.58
N ALA A 150 -10.52 7.57 6.54
CA ALA A 150 -11.92 7.16 6.73
C ALA A 150 -12.86 8.33 7.04
N ASP A 151 -12.34 9.41 7.63
CA ASP A 151 -13.07 10.64 7.96
C ASP A 151 -12.04 11.79 7.98
N PRO A 152 -11.71 12.39 6.81
CA PRO A 152 -10.68 13.42 6.74
C PRO A 152 -11.10 14.67 7.53
N ARG A 153 -10.34 14.98 8.58
CA ARG A 153 -10.61 16.07 9.53
C ARG A 153 -9.79 17.31 9.28
N THR A 154 -8.70 17.18 8.56
CA THR A 154 -7.78 18.29 8.26
C THR A 154 -7.73 18.58 6.76
N ALA A 155 -7.26 19.78 6.43
CA ALA A 155 -7.02 20.13 5.03
C ALA A 155 -5.96 19.23 4.37
N ALA A 156 -5.00 18.73 5.16
CA ALA A 156 -3.97 17.82 4.68
C ALA A 156 -4.52 16.45 4.32
N GLU A 157 -5.34 15.85 5.20
CA GLU A 157 -5.99 14.58 4.96
C GLU A 157 -6.87 14.65 3.70
N LYS A 158 -7.67 15.72 3.61
CA LYS A 158 -8.51 15.95 2.42
C LYS A 158 -7.68 16.16 1.14
N LEU A 159 -6.56 16.87 1.20
CA LEU A 159 -5.67 17.04 0.04
C LEU A 159 -5.15 15.70 -0.46
N VAL A 160 -4.75 14.80 0.45
CA VAL A 160 -4.26 13.46 0.08
C VAL A 160 -5.36 12.66 -0.60
N ASP A 161 -6.55 12.58 0.01
CA ASP A 161 -7.69 11.85 -0.56
C ASP A 161 -8.11 12.43 -1.91
N ASP A 162 -8.28 13.76 -2.02
CA ASP A 162 -8.65 14.43 -3.27
C ASP A 162 -7.60 14.17 -4.38
N ARG A 163 -6.31 14.06 -4.01
CA ARG A 163 -5.25 13.80 -4.97
C ARG A 163 -5.31 12.36 -5.49
N LEU A 164 -5.41 11.37 -4.59
CA LEU A 164 -5.49 9.96 -4.96
C LEU A 164 -6.79 9.67 -5.75
N ASP A 165 -7.92 10.20 -5.30
CA ASP A 165 -9.20 10.07 -6.02
C ASP A 165 -9.14 10.71 -7.42
N GLY A 166 -8.44 11.82 -7.57
CA GLY A 166 -8.23 12.50 -8.86
C GLY A 166 -7.43 11.65 -9.85
N GLU A 167 -6.37 10.99 -9.39
CA GLU A 167 -5.57 10.08 -10.24
C GLU A 167 -6.38 8.83 -10.61
N ILE A 168 -7.06 8.22 -9.64
CA ILE A 168 -7.94 7.07 -9.90
C ILE A 168 -9.04 7.41 -10.92
N ALA A 169 -9.61 8.62 -10.81
CA ALA A 169 -10.65 9.07 -11.74
C ALA A 169 -10.13 9.33 -13.16
N ALA A 170 -8.85 9.65 -13.31
CA ALA A 170 -8.19 9.83 -14.61
C ALA A 170 -7.94 8.49 -15.33
N LEU A 171 -7.83 7.39 -14.58
CA LEU A 171 -7.72 6.04 -15.11
C LEU A 171 -9.11 5.48 -15.48
N HIS A 172 -9.13 4.46 -16.34
CA HIS A 172 -10.38 3.85 -16.80
C HIS A 172 -10.76 2.59 -16.02
N ILE A 173 -10.26 2.45 -14.79
CA ILE A 173 -10.46 1.29 -13.93
C ILE A 173 -11.95 1.03 -13.71
N GLY A 174 -12.38 -0.21 -13.98
CA GLY A 174 -13.77 -0.66 -13.78
C GLY A 174 -14.78 -0.11 -14.76
N LYS A 175 -14.38 0.68 -15.75
CA LYS A 175 -15.25 0.98 -16.89
C LYS A 175 -15.22 -0.20 -17.84
N THR A 176 -16.40 -0.72 -18.21
CA THR A 176 -16.54 -1.74 -19.26
C THR A 176 -16.11 -1.12 -20.60
N ALA A 177 -14.81 -1.05 -20.84
CA ALA A 177 -14.31 -0.93 -22.19
C ALA A 177 -14.48 -2.29 -22.89
N ASP A 178 -14.61 -2.28 -24.19
CA ASP A 178 -14.61 -3.51 -24.98
C ASP A 178 -13.46 -4.41 -24.52
N VAL A 179 -13.78 -5.61 -24.14
CA VAL A 179 -13.10 -6.52 -23.21
C VAL A 179 -11.66 -6.92 -23.62
N ASP A 180 -11.16 -6.41 -24.71
CA ASP A 180 -9.92 -6.93 -25.32
C ASP A 180 -8.68 -6.04 -25.17
N ASP A 181 -8.79 -4.83 -24.61
CA ASP A 181 -7.73 -3.90 -24.96
C ASP A 181 -6.86 -3.37 -23.83
N TYR A 182 -7.34 -3.10 -22.60
CA TYR A 182 -6.48 -2.44 -21.60
C TYR A 182 -6.91 -2.68 -20.15
N SER A 183 -5.97 -2.93 -19.26
CA SER A 183 -6.19 -2.79 -17.81
C SER A 183 -5.40 -1.61 -17.27
N ASP A 184 -6.06 -0.71 -16.61
CA ASP A 184 -5.40 0.37 -15.88
C ASP A 184 -5.17 -0.08 -14.43
N ASN A 185 -3.96 0.07 -13.94
CA ASN A 185 -3.61 -0.23 -12.56
C ASN A 185 -3.25 1.05 -11.83
N PHE A 186 -3.63 1.11 -10.59
CA PHE A 186 -3.28 2.19 -9.67
C PHE A 186 -2.76 1.62 -8.37
N ASP A 187 -1.55 2.03 -8.01
CA ASP A 187 -0.92 1.67 -6.75
C ASP A 187 -0.52 2.93 -5.98
N ALA A 188 -0.96 3.04 -4.74
CA ALA A 188 -0.53 4.07 -3.82
C ALA A 188 -0.11 3.43 -2.50
N GLU A 189 1.19 3.31 -2.30
CA GLU A 189 1.80 2.76 -1.10
C GLU A 189 2.14 3.86 -0.12
N LEU A 190 1.67 3.73 1.11
CA LEU A 190 1.98 4.65 2.19
C LEU A 190 3.31 4.28 2.85
N ASN A 191 4.37 5.02 2.54
CA ASN A 191 5.72 4.77 3.04
C ASN A 191 5.90 5.21 4.49
N TYR A 192 5.30 6.35 4.87
CA TYR A 192 5.41 6.91 6.21
C TYR A 192 4.25 7.86 6.51
N ALA A 193 3.75 7.84 7.74
CA ALA A 193 2.80 8.83 8.23
C ALA A 193 3.09 9.21 9.68
N SER A 194 2.95 10.50 9.99
CA SER A 194 3.02 11.05 11.34
C SER A 194 2.03 12.23 11.47
N ALA A 195 1.94 12.84 12.65
CA ALA A 195 1.16 14.06 12.85
C ALA A 195 1.61 15.23 11.96
N ASP A 196 2.88 15.23 11.56
CA ASP A 196 3.52 16.35 10.86
C ASP A 196 3.80 16.08 9.38
N PHE A 197 3.94 14.81 8.99
CA PHE A 197 4.43 14.44 7.66
C PHE A 197 3.80 13.14 7.15
N LEU A 198 3.48 13.11 5.87
CA LEU A 198 3.07 11.92 5.15
C LEU A 198 3.89 11.79 3.87
N SER A 199 4.32 10.56 3.57
CA SER A 199 4.95 10.18 2.30
C SER A 199 4.29 8.93 1.76
N ALA A 200 3.89 8.98 0.48
CA ALA A 200 3.34 7.85 -0.24
C ALA A 200 3.90 7.78 -1.66
N SER A 201 4.20 6.58 -2.13
CA SER A 201 4.52 6.32 -3.54
C SER A 201 3.22 6.15 -4.31
N VAL A 202 3.11 6.74 -5.48
CA VAL A 202 1.91 6.69 -6.33
C VAL A 202 2.33 6.32 -7.75
N VAL A 203 1.83 5.19 -8.22
CA VAL A 203 2.12 4.65 -9.55
C VAL A 203 0.81 4.39 -10.27
N GLY A 204 0.76 4.76 -11.53
CA GLY A 204 -0.33 4.41 -12.43
C GLY A 204 0.22 3.86 -13.72
N ASP A 205 -0.24 2.72 -14.14
CA ASP A 205 0.15 2.12 -15.41
C ASP A 205 -1.07 1.74 -16.26
N HIS A 206 -0.80 1.60 -17.54
CA HIS A 206 -1.76 1.23 -18.55
C HIS A 206 -1.21 0.01 -19.29
N LEU A 207 -1.79 -1.15 -19.00
CA LEU A 207 -1.40 -2.41 -19.61
C LEU A 207 -2.10 -2.56 -20.96
N ALA A 208 -1.32 -2.47 -22.06
CA ALA A 208 -1.82 -2.78 -23.39
C ALA A 208 -2.00 -4.30 -23.57
N PRO A 209 -2.92 -4.76 -24.43
CA PRO A 209 -3.21 -6.19 -24.64
C PRO A 209 -2.04 -6.98 -25.25
N THR A 210 -1.04 -6.29 -25.76
CA THR A 210 0.21 -6.92 -26.21
C THR A 210 1.25 -6.79 -25.09
N PRO A 211 1.86 -7.90 -24.63
CA PRO A 211 2.73 -7.94 -23.44
C PRO A 211 3.93 -6.99 -23.47
N ASP A 212 4.22 -6.36 -24.59
CA ASP A 212 5.39 -5.49 -24.76
C ASP A 212 5.09 -3.98 -24.55
N LYS A 213 3.91 -3.61 -24.07
CA LYS A 213 3.51 -2.20 -24.00
C LYS A 213 2.78 -1.83 -22.71
N THR A 214 3.36 -2.12 -21.55
CA THR A 214 2.99 -1.40 -20.34
C THR A 214 3.45 0.04 -20.49
N VAL A 215 2.53 0.99 -20.46
CA VAL A 215 2.85 2.41 -20.46
C VAL A 215 2.65 2.93 -19.06
N LEU A 216 3.75 3.24 -18.39
CA LEU A 216 3.71 3.97 -17.14
C LEU A 216 3.04 5.34 -17.40
N THR A 217 1.90 5.57 -16.78
CA THR A 217 1.15 6.81 -16.96
C THR A 217 1.69 7.89 -16.05
N PHE A 218 2.00 7.53 -14.81
CA PHE A 218 2.67 8.40 -13.84
C PHE A 218 3.37 7.56 -12.75
N ASP A 219 4.44 8.14 -12.23
CA ASP A 219 5.21 7.67 -11.08
C ASP A 219 5.70 8.88 -10.30
N TYR A 220 5.24 9.05 -9.07
CA TYR A 220 5.69 10.13 -8.20
C TYR A 220 5.46 9.79 -6.73
N ASN A 221 6.09 10.55 -5.84
CA ASN A 221 5.84 10.45 -4.42
C ASN A 221 5.04 11.66 -3.91
N LEU A 222 4.01 11.38 -3.15
CA LEU A 222 3.18 12.36 -2.49
C LEU A 222 3.78 12.69 -1.11
N ASN A 223 4.49 13.80 -1.02
CA ASN A 223 5.11 14.27 0.23
C ASN A 223 4.32 15.46 0.77
N VAL A 224 3.68 15.31 1.92
CA VAL A 224 2.74 16.28 2.48
C VAL A 224 3.16 16.76 3.87
N ASP A 225 3.22 18.08 4.08
CA ASP A 225 3.22 18.66 5.42
C ASP A 225 1.80 18.57 6.00
N MET A 226 1.60 17.66 6.94
CA MET A 226 0.29 17.38 7.55
C MET A 226 -0.22 18.52 8.43
N ARG A 227 0.64 19.43 8.88
CA ARG A 227 0.26 20.61 9.66
C ARG A 227 -0.33 21.72 8.79
N SER A 228 0.28 21.96 7.63
CA SER A 228 -0.15 23.05 6.73
C SER A 228 -1.08 22.58 5.60
N GLY A 229 -1.19 21.28 5.37
CA GLY A 229 -1.97 20.72 4.25
C GLY A 229 -1.38 21.08 2.90
N ARG A 230 -0.04 21.04 2.77
CA ARG A 230 0.65 21.46 1.56
C ARG A 230 1.59 20.36 1.04
N LEU A 231 1.58 20.18 -0.27
CA LEU A 231 2.61 19.40 -0.96
C LEU A 231 3.98 20.05 -0.77
N LEU A 232 4.98 19.23 -0.54
CA LEU A 232 6.35 19.66 -0.31
C LEU A 232 7.17 19.47 -1.58
N GLY A 233 7.90 20.50 -1.96
CA GLY A 233 8.93 20.45 -2.99
C GLY A 233 10.34 20.44 -2.40
N PHE A 234 11.35 20.21 -3.26
CA PHE A 234 12.76 20.20 -2.84
C PHE A 234 13.16 21.48 -2.07
N SER A 235 12.71 22.63 -2.54
CA SER A 235 13.00 23.91 -1.90
C SER A 235 12.34 24.09 -0.53
N ASP A 236 11.33 23.30 -0.18
CA ASP A 236 10.74 23.29 1.16
C ASP A 236 11.60 22.50 2.13
N ALA A 237 12.17 21.40 1.65
CA ALA A 237 12.98 20.47 2.43
C ALA A 237 14.43 20.95 2.59
N PHE A 238 15.06 21.41 1.51
CA PHE A 238 16.49 21.66 1.47
C PHE A 238 16.82 23.03 0.89
N PRO A 239 17.92 23.68 1.37
CA PRO A 239 18.45 24.86 0.69
C PRO A 239 19.11 24.47 -0.62
N ALA A 240 19.14 25.38 -1.59
CA ALA A 240 19.77 25.13 -2.91
C ALA A 240 21.23 24.67 -2.82
N THR A 241 21.94 25.09 -1.75
CA THR A 241 23.34 24.69 -1.50
C THR A 241 23.51 23.22 -1.16
N ALA A 242 22.46 22.53 -0.73
CA ALA A 242 22.51 21.10 -0.40
C ALA A 242 22.46 20.22 -1.67
N LEU A 243 21.92 20.72 -2.79
CA LEU A 243 21.63 19.92 -3.98
C LEU A 243 22.86 19.20 -4.52
N ALA A 244 23.95 19.92 -4.76
CA ALA A 244 25.17 19.32 -5.33
C ALA A 244 25.76 18.21 -4.45
N GLY A 245 25.71 18.38 -3.11
CA GLY A 245 26.16 17.37 -2.17
C GLY A 245 25.28 16.11 -2.17
N LEU A 246 23.98 16.26 -2.29
CA LEU A 246 23.02 15.15 -2.40
C LEU A 246 23.20 14.39 -3.72
N GLN A 247 23.34 15.11 -4.84
CA GLN A 247 23.63 14.53 -6.15
C GLN A 247 24.93 13.74 -6.15
N GLN A 248 26.00 14.29 -5.57
CA GLN A 248 27.28 13.59 -5.44
C GLN A 248 27.16 12.32 -4.58
N LYS A 249 26.37 12.38 -3.52
CA LYS A 249 26.15 11.24 -2.62
C LYS A 249 25.42 10.10 -3.33
N CYS A 250 24.32 10.39 -4.02
CA CYS A 250 23.60 9.40 -4.80
C CYS A 250 24.44 8.87 -5.97
N ALA A 251 25.21 9.72 -6.65
CA ALA A 251 26.11 9.26 -7.70
C ALA A 251 27.23 8.32 -7.20
N ALA A 252 27.70 8.51 -5.97
CA ALA A 252 28.70 7.62 -5.36
C ALA A 252 28.07 6.26 -4.96
N GLU A 253 26.82 6.24 -4.51
CA GLU A 253 26.11 5.02 -4.17
C GLU A 253 25.70 4.21 -5.42
N LEU A 254 25.29 4.91 -6.47
CA LEU A 254 24.84 4.32 -7.73
C LEU A 254 25.96 4.27 -8.79
N HIS A 255 27.21 4.15 -8.34
CA HIS A 255 28.38 4.16 -9.23
C HIS A 255 28.26 3.11 -10.35
N ASP A 256 27.87 1.89 -10.02
CA ASP A 256 27.73 0.79 -10.98
C ASP A 256 26.63 1.04 -12.03
N TYR A 257 25.57 1.76 -11.65
CA TYR A 257 24.51 2.18 -12.58
C TYR A 257 24.98 3.28 -13.54
N LEU A 258 25.86 4.16 -13.07
CA LEU A 258 26.37 5.28 -13.84
C LEU A 258 27.58 4.92 -14.73
N GLU A 259 28.18 3.74 -14.51
CA GLU A 259 29.21 3.22 -15.41
C GLU A 259 28.56 2.58 -16.64
N PRO A 260 29.03 2.88 -17.84
CA PRO A 260 28.47 2.30 -19.05
C PRO A 260 28.70 0.77 -19.05
N ALA A 261 27.59 0.02 -19.09
CA ALA A 261 27.65 -1.44 -19.24
C ALA A 261 28.22 -1.82 -20.62
N PRO A 262 28.71 -3.08 -20.81
CA PRO A 262 29.17 -3.54 -22.10
C PRO A 262 28.13 -3.30 -23.21
N GLY A 263 28.46 -2.47 -24.17
CA GLY A 263 27.59 -2.07 -25.29
C GLY A 263 26.88 -0.75 -25.11
N GLN A 264 26.93 -0.14 -23.94
CA GLN A 264 26.45 1.23 -23.71
C GLN A 264 27.50 2.27 -24.11
N THR A 265 27.05 3.47 -24.43
CA THR A 265 27.89 4.59 -24.86
C THR A 265 28.11 5.60 -23.72
N ALA A 266 29.08 6.49 -23.88
CA ALA A 266 29.25 7.63 -22.97
C ALA A 266 28.01 8.56 -22.95
N ALA A 267 27.18 8.55 -24.01
CA ALA A 267 25.94 9.30 -24.04
C ALA A 267 24.88 8.67 -23.13
N ASP A 268 24.81 7.34 -23.04
CA ASP A 268 23.90 6.62 -22.15
C ASP A 268 24.26 6.88 -20.68
N ALA A 269 25.54 6.80 -20.33
CA ALA A 269 26.02 7.11 -18.97
C ALA A 269 25.74 8.58 -18.60
N LYS A 270 25.88 9.49 -19.55
CA LYS A 270 25.50 10.90 -19.34
C LYS A 270 23.98 11.04 -19.13
N ALA A 271 23.14 10.35 -19.88
CA ALA A 271 21.70 10.39 -19.73
C ALA A 271 21.26 9.86 -18.35
N ALA A 272 21.84 8.73 -17.89
CA ALA A 272 21.61 8.19 -16.55
C ALA A 272 22.01 9.18 -15.46
N LYS A 273 23.15 9.87 -15.61
CA LYS A 273 23.58 10.92 -14.67
C LYS A 273 22.62 12.12 -14.67
N ASP A 274 22.19 12.58 -15.83
CA ASP A 274 21.26 13.69 -15.96
C ASP A 274 19.91 13.35 -15.33
N GLN A 275 19.43 12.10 -15.48
CA GLN A 275 18.22 11.58 -14.83
C GLN A 275 18.38 11.56 -13.31
N LEU A 276 19.46 11.02 -12.78
CA LEU A 276 19.75 11.02 -11.35
C LEU A 276 19.74 12.44 -10.78
N ASP A 277 20.43 13.37 -11.44
CA ASP A 277 20.50 14.77 -11.01
C ASP A 277 19.11 15.46 -10.99
N ALA A 278 18.27 15.15 -11.97
CA ALA A 278 16.88 15.63 -12.02
C ALA A 278 16.03 15.02 -10.89
N TYR A 279 16.18 13.73 -10.62
CA TYR A 279 15.42 13.04 -9.57
C TYR A 279 15.81 13.53 -8.17
N VAL A 280 17.11 13.73 -7.93
CA VAL A 280 17.58 14.33 -6.67
C VAL A 280 17.04 15.75 -6.47
N ALA A 281 16.88 16.52 -7.54
CA ALA A 281 16.37 17.90 -7.48
C ALA A 281 14.85 17.98 -7.29
N ASN A 282 14.12 16.87 -7.45
CA ASN A 282 12.66 16.84 -7.43
C ASN A 282 12.14 15.98 -6.29
N LEU A 283 11.52 16.59 -5.26
CA LEU A 283 11.08 15.88 -4.07
C LEU A 283 9.94 14.87 -4.33
N ASP A 284 9.22 14.99 -5.44
CA ASP A 284 8.21 14.00 -5.83
C ASP A 284 8.82 12.68 -6.36
N LYS A 285 10.14 12.62 -6.50
CA LYS A 285 10.90 11.39 -6.75
C LYS A 285 11.48 10.77 -5.48
N TRP A 286 11.19 11.34 -4.31
CA TRP A 286 11.68 10.86 -3.03
C TRP A 286 10.58 10.19 -2.22
N SER A 287 10.77 8.92 -1.87
CA SER A 287 9.97 8.25 -0.84
C SER A 287 10.66 8.36 0.52
N PHE A 288 9.89 8.68 1.56
CA PHE A 288 10.40 8.77 2.93
C PHE A 288 9.79 7.64 3.75
N GLY A 289 10.61 6.67 4.13
CA GLY A 289 10.24 5.59 5.05
C GLY A 289 10.52 5.95 6.51
N ALA A 290 10.42 4.99 7.44
CA ALA A 290 10.69 5.23 8.87
C ALA A 290 12.17 5.48 9.17
N THR A 291 13.09 4.95 8.38
CA THR A 291 14.53 4.94 8.67
C THR A 291 15.36 5.79 7.72
N GLU A 292 14.90 5.96 6.50
CA GLU A 292 15.63 6.60 5.41
C GLU A 292 14.69 7.20 4.36
N ALA A 293 15.22 8.10 3.54
CA ALA A 293 14.59 8.47 2.28
C ALA A 293 15.24 7.70 1.13
N ARG A 294 14.47 7.42 0.08
CA ARG A 294 14.89 6.69 -1.11
C ARG A 294 14.55 7.47 -2.36
N ILE A 295 15.41 7.37 -3.36
CA ILE A 295 15.16 7.89 -4.71
C ILE A 295 15.30 6.69 -5.64
N ASN A 296 14.20 6.25 -6.22
CA ASN A 296 14.16 5.15 -7.16
C ASN A 296 14.31 5.67 -8.58
N LEU A 297 15.31 5.17 -9.32
CA LEU A 297 15.61 5.62 -10.68
C LEU A 297 14.87 4.82 -11.75
N ASP A 298 14.45 3.61 -11.42
CA ASP A 298 13.75 2.74 -12.36
C ASP A 298 12.65 1.95 -11.63
N PRO A 299 11.52 2.62 -11.34
CA PRO A 299 10.46 2.04 -10.51
C PRO A 299 9.72 0.86 -11.16
N GLY A 300 9.92 0.63 -12.46
CA GLY A 300 9.31 -0.48 -13.21
C GLY A 300 10.18 -1.73 -13.30
N ASP A 301 11.40 -1.73 -12.72
CA ASP A 301 12.31 -2.88 -12.75
C ASP A 301 12.16 -3.73 -11.48
N GLU A 302 12.35 -5.06 -11.61
CA GLU A 302 12.37 -5.99 -10.48
C GLU A 302 13.50 -5.70 -9.49
N ASP A 303 14.63 -5.15 -9.98
CA ASP A 303 15.79 -4.75 -9.19
C ASP A 303 16.10 -3.25 -9.41
N PRO A 304 15.28 -2.34 -8.88
CA PRO A 304 15.44 -0.90 -9.13
C PRO A 304 16.75 -0.35 -8.55
N TYR A 305 17.38 0.54 -9.29
CA TYR A 305 18.51 1.31 -8.77
C TYR A 305 18.02 2.37 -7.79
N VAL A 306 18.35 2.21 -6.51
CA VAL A 306 17.86 3.05 -5.42
C VAL A 306 19.01 3.78 -4.74
N CYS A 307 18.90 5.12 -4.65
CA CYS A 307 19.76 5.90 -3.76
C CYS A 307 19.14 5.96 -2.37
N HIS A 308 19.87 5.48 -1.36
CA HIS A 308 19.45 5.47 0.04
C HIS A 308 20.06 6.65 0.81
N LEU A 309 19.22 7.46 1.40
CA LEU A 309 19.61 8.65 2.15
C LEU A 309 19.16 8.54 3.60
N SER A 310 20.05 8.13 4.50
CA SER A 310 19.74 8.05 5.92
C SER A 310 19.36 9.42 6.50
N TYR A 311 18.48 9.43 7.49
CA TYR A 311 18.10 10.69 8.17
C TYR A 311 19.24 11.32 8.96
N GLU A 312 20.24 10.57 9.36
CA GLU A 312 21.48 11.10 9.91
C GLU A 312 22.20 11.99 8.89
N THR A 313 22.22 11.57 7.64
CA THR A 313 22.78 12.34 6.52
C THR A 313 21.93 13.56 6.15
N LEU A 314 20.60 13.40 6.10
CA LEU A 314 19.69 14.43 5.62
C LEU A 314 19.47 15.55 6.65
N ARG A 315 19.44 15.22 7.94
CA ARG A 315 19.10 16.17 9.01
C ARG A 315 19.98 17.42 9.06
N PRO A 316 21.31 17.36 8.90
CA PRO A 316 22.15 18.55 8.81
C PRO A 316 21.92 19.42 7.58
N LEU A 317 21.36 18.84 6.52
CA LEU A 317 21.11 19.51 5.24
C LEU A 317 19.69 20.07 5.14
N ALA A 318 18.76 19.54 5.93
CA ALA A 318 17.37 19.93 5.89
C ALA A 318 17.16 21.34 6.45
N LYS A 319 16.19 22.06 5.91
CA LYS A 319 15.76 23.34 6.47
C LYS A 319 15.16 23.18 7.86
N ALA A 320 15.36 24.18 8.70
CA ALA A 320 14.71 24.21 10.00
C ALA A 320 13.18 24.11 9.85
N GLY A 321 12.57 23.16 10.57
CA GLY A 321 11.13 22.91 10.54
C GLY A 321 10.65 21.97 9.45
N PHE A 322 11.51 21.47 8.56
CA PHE A 322 11.14 20.37 7.68
C PHE A 322 10.89 19.10 8.51
N PRO A 323 9.72 18.46 8.35
CA PRO A 323 9.28 17.37 9.22
C PRO A 323 9.89 16.00 8.86
N LEU A 324 11.24 15.92 8.80
CA LEU A 324 11.90 14.62 8.60
C LEU A 324 11.43 13.61 9.66
N PRO A 325 11.16 12.37 9.26
CA PRO A 325 10.85 11.28 10.17
C PRO A 325 11.85 11.22 11.35
N ALA A 326 11.34 11.05 12.56
CA ALA A 326 12.19 10.88 13.72
C ALA A 326 12.88 9.51 13.60
N VAL A 327 14.22 9.49 13.70
CA VAL A 327 14.94 8.22 13.78
C VAL A 327 14.42 7.48 15.01
N ALA A 328 13.74 6.36 14.77
CA ALA A 328 13.38 5.48 15.87
C ALA A 328 14.68 5.04 16.54
N GLY A 329 14.87 5.43 17.80
CA GLY A 329 16.00 4.94 18.58
C GLY A 329 16.00 3.41 18.55
N PRO A 330 17.16 2.75 18.69
CA PRO A 330 17.20 1.29 18.67
C PRO A 330 16.19 0.77 19.70
N SER A 331 15.23 0.00 19.22
CA SER A 331 14.21 -0.62 20.08
C SER A 331 14.94 -1.34 21.21
N PRO A 332 14.63 -1.09 22.49
CA PRO A 332 15.29 -1.79 23.57
C PRO A 332 15.08 -3.30 23.33
N ARG A 333 16.18 -4.04 23.13
CA ARG A 333 16.12 -5.49 23.01
C ARG A 333 15.41 -6.02 24.25
N PRO A 334 14.36 -6.85 24.11
CA PRO A 334 13.77 -7.50 25.26
C PRO A 334 14.89 -8.30 25.95
N ARG A 335 15.05 -8.08 27.27
CA ARG A 335 15.97 -8.82 28.13
C ARG A 335 15.44 -10.21 28.40
#